data_f1db174917ff2d3e577a72fcd636611a
#
_entry.id   f1db174917ff2d3e577a72fcd636611a
#
_cell.length_a   1.000
_cell.length_b   1.000
_cell.length_c   1.000
_cell.angle_alpha   90.00
_cell.angle_beta   90.00
_cell.angle_gamma   90.00
#
_symmetry.space_group_name_H-M   'P 1'
#
loop_
_entity.id
_entity.type
_entity.pdbx_description
1 polymer ?
#
loop_
_entity_poly.entity_id
_entity_poly.type
_entity_poly.pdbx_seq_one_letter_code
_entity_poly.pdbx_strand_id
1 'polypeptide(L)'
;MFRKLALFLSCAVLLSACCSSGDGYRIKNGVIVFDEPAPAKGQEDMLLFADAPMDTVRTGFIGLGMRGPDAVRRFTYIDGAKVVALCDLEADRVAKSQEILARRGKPAAAEYSGADSWKQLCERDDIDLVYICTNWQTHVDMAVYAMECGKHVAVEVPAAMSVKDCWRLVDTSERTRKHCMMLENCVYDFFELTCLNMAQQGLFGEVLHAEGAYIHNLEPFWDA
;
A
#
# COMPACT_ATOMS: atom_id res chain seq x y z
N MET A 1 -36.19 36.65 -35.33
CA MET A 1 -36.33 36.15 -33.95
C MET A 1 -35.76 34.75 -33.75
N PHE A 2 -35.82 33.86 -34.73
CA PHE A 2 -35.33 32.46 -34.64
C PHE A 2 -33.79 32.26 -34.64
N ARG A 3 -33.01 33.21 -35.18
CA ARG A 3 -31.55 33.09 -35.25
C ARG A 3 -30.85 33.31 -33.88
N LYS A 4 -31.44 34.10 -33.00
CA LYS A 4 -30.89 34.33 -31.64
C LYS A 4 -31.19 33.19 -30.66
N LEU A 5 -32.28 32.44 -30.90
CA LEU A 5 -32.65 31.28 -30.07
C LEU A 5 -31.75 30.07 -30.33
N ALA A 6 -31.34 29.86 -31.60
CA ALA A 6 -30.43 28.77 -31.98
C ALA A 6 -29.02 28.98 -31.40
N LEU A 7 -28.55 30.24 -31.27
CA LEU A 7 -27.24 30.53 -30.67
C LEU A 7 -27.21 30.28 -29.17
N PHE A 8 -28.33 30.56 -28.47
CA PHE A 8 -28.44 30.28 -27.04
C PHE A 8 -28.54 28.77 -26.73
N LEU A 9 -29.22 27.99 -27.57
CA LEU A 9 -29.29 26.54 -27.41
C LEU A 9 -27.93 25.85 -27.67
N SER A 10 -27.16 26.34 -28.66
CA SER A 10 -25.84 25.79 -28.96
C SER A 10 -24.79 26.10 -27.87
N CYS A 11 -24.88 27.30 -27.23
CA CYS A 11 -24.03 27.60 -26.07
C CYS A 11 -24.41 26.78 -24.83
N ALA A 12 -25.70 26.48 -24.61
CA ALA A 12 -26.13 25.63 -23.48
C ALA A 12 -25.69 24.17 -23.65
N VAL A 13 -25.66 23.67 -24.88
CA VAL A 13 -25.18 22.31 -25.17
C VAL A 13 -23.66 22.19 -25.05
N LEU A 14 -22.89 23.25 -25.36
CA LEU A 14 -21.45 23.30 -25.18
C LEU A 14 -21.02 23.42 -23.71
N LEU A 15 -21.85 24.02 -22.87
CA LEU A 15 -21.58 24.08 -21.42
C LEU A 15 -21.92 22.78 -20.67
N SER A 16 -22.77 21.92 -21.26
CA SER A 16 -23.11 20.61 -20.67
C SER A 16 -22.11 19.51 -21.03
N ALA A 17 -21.22 19.73 -21.99
CA ALA A 17 -20.22 18.72 -22.43
C ALA A 17 -18.94 18.70 -21.59
N CYS A 18 -18.83 19.57 -20.56
CA CYS A 18 -17.65 19.64 -19.68
C CYS A 18 -17.80 18.95 -18.33
N CYS A 19 -18.79 18.09 -18.15
CA CYS A 19 -18.99 17.42 -16.86
C CYS A 19 -19.38 15.96 -17.02
N SER A 20 -18.42 15.12 -17.40
CA SER A 20 -18.30 13.73 -16.92
C SER A 20 -17.08 13.09 -17.57
N SER A 21 -15.89 13.35 -17.05
CA SER A 21 -14.80 12.41 -17.22
C SER A 21 -15.10 11.23 -16.29
N GLY A 22 -15.21 10.03 -16.84
CA GLY A 22 -15.37 8.81 -16.06
C GLY A 22 -14.13 8.47 -15.18
N ASP A 23 -13.23 9.43 -15.03
CA ASP A 23 -11.90 9.27 -14.41
C ASP A 23 -11.89 9.67 -12.92
N GLY A 24 -13.04 9.97 -12.32
CA GLY A 24 -13.14 10.26 -10.88
C GLY A 24 -12.50 11.59 -10.45
N TYR A 25 -12.25 12.52 -11.38
CA TYR A 25 -11.80 13.87 -11.07
C TYR A 25 -12.55 14.93 -11.89
N ARG A 26 -12.49 16.18 -11.42
CA ARG A 26 -13.01 17.37 -12.11
C ARG A 26 -11.98 18.50 -12.06
N ILE A 27 -12.03 19.40 -13.02
CA ILE A 27 -11.20 20.60 -13.01
C ILE A 27 -12.05 21.78 -12.52
N LYS A 28 -11.65 22.39 -11.40
CA LYS A 28 -12.28 23.59 -10.85
C LYS A 28 -11.24 24.70 -10.74
N ASN A 29 -11.47 25.80 -11.46
CA ASN A 29 -10.56 26.95 -11.51
C ASN A 29 -9.11 26.58 -11.87
N GLY A 30 -8.92 25.63 -12.82
CA GLY A 30 -7.59 25.15 -13.22
C GLY A 30 -6.93 24.14 -12.25
N VAL A 31 -7.63 23.77 -11.19
CA VAL A 31 -7.14 22.76 -10.22
C VAL A 31 -7.88 21.44 -10.44
N ILE A 32 -7.13 20.35 -10.48
CA ILE A 32 -7.70 19.00 -10.51
C ILE A 32 -8.23 18.68 -9.11
N VAL A 33 -9.50 18.33 -9.03
CA VAL A 33 -10.18 17.96 -7.79
C VAL A 33 -10.71 16.54 -7.96
N PHE A 34 -10.25 15.63 -7.13
CA PHE A 34 -10.78 14.27 -7.06
C PHE A 34 -12.07 14.25 -6.24
N ASP A 35 -12.96 13.33 -6.59
CA ASP A 35 -14.14 13.08 -5.78
C ASP A 35 -13.74 12.20 -4.60
N GLU A 36 -13.67 12.79 -3.42
CA GLU A 36 -13.41 12.09 -2.18
C GLU A 36 -14.69 11.39 -1.74
N PRO A 37 -14.67 10.08 -1.47
CA PRO A 37 -15.82 9.40 -0.88
C PRO A 37 -16.08 10.00 0.50
N ALA A 38 -17.35 10.26 0.82
CA ALA A 38 -17.70 10.68 2.16
C ALA A 38 -17.45 9.51 3.13
N PRO A 39 -16.76 9.72 4.26
CA PRO A 39 -16.56 8.68 5.26
C PRO A 39 -17.90 8.16 5.77
N ALA A 40 -17.97 6.87 6.09
CA ALA A 40 -19.16 6.30 6.67
C ALA A 40 -19.47 6.94 8.02
N LYS A 41 -20.77 7.02 8.38
CA LYS A 41 -21.17 7.63 9.66
C LYS A 41 -20.51 6.92 10.84
N GLY A 42 -19.74 7.67 11.61
CA GLY A 42 -19.00 7.17 12.78
C GLY A 42 -17.66 6.50 12.45
N GLN A 43 -17.21 6.59 11.19
CA GLN A 43 -15.88 6.18 10.79
C GLN A 43 -14.88 7.23 11.31
N GLU A 44 -13.82 6.76 11.95
CA GLU A 44 -12.73 7.58 12.48
C GLU A 44 -11.49 7.39 11.62
N ASP A 45 -10.75 8.46 11.35
CA ASP A 45 -9.50 8.36 10.62
C ASP A 45 -8.43 7.54 11.38
N MET A 46 -7.37 7.19 10.68
CA MET A 46 -6.24 6.44 11.24
C MET A 46 -5.08 7.34 11.68
N LEU A 47 -5.25 8.67 11.63
CA LEU A 47 -4.25 9.60 12.11
C LEU A 47 -4.05 9.38 13.61
N LEU A 48 -2.80 9.19 14.01
CA LEU A 48 -2.42 8.93 15.40
C LEU A 48 -3.02 7.65 16.02
N PHE A 49 -3.64 6.78 15.20
CA PHE A 49 -4.10 5.48 15.69
C PHE A 49 -2.91 4.65 16.18
N ALA A 50 -3.03 4.11 17.36
CA ALA A 50 -2.08 3.16 17.95
C ALA A 50 -2.86 1.94 18.44
N ASP A 51 -2.45 0.76 18.02
CA ASP A 51 -2.98 -0.49 18.56
C ASP A 51 -2.25 -0.84 19.88
N ALA A 52 -2.78 -1.79 20.61
CA ALA A 52 -2.15 -2.25 21.84
C ALA A 52 -0.71 -2.78 21.56
N PRO A 53 0.27 -2.46 22.40
CA PRO A 53 1.64 -2.97 22.24
C PRO A 53 1.67 -4.49 22.24
N MET A 54 2.48 -5.07 21.35
CA MET A 54 2.71 -6.50 21.25
C MET A 54 4.17 -6.81 21.53
N ASP A 55 4.46 -7.79 22.38
CA ASP A 55 5.82 -8.26 22.64
C ASP A 55 6.43 -8.93 21.40
N THR A 56 5.60 -9.57 20.60
CA THR A 56 5.98 -10.24 19.35
C THR A 56 4.92 -10.05 18.29
N VAL A 57 5.31 -9.50 17.13
CA VAL A 57 4.48 -9.39 15.95
C VAL A 57 4.67 -10.64 15.08
N ARG A 58 3.62 -11.45 14.98
CA ARG A 58 3.60 -12.68 14.18
C ARG A 58 3.21 -12.35 12.76
N THR A 59 4.12 -12.60 11.81
CA THR A 59 4.00 -12.15 10.43
C THR A 59 3.83 -13.30 9.47
N GLY A 60 2.82 -13.19 8.59
CA GLY A 60 2.64 -14.02 7.41
C GLY A 60 3.08 -13.26 6.15
N PHE A 61 3.81 -13.93 5.25
CA PHE A 61 4.29 -13.36 3.98
C PHE A 61 3.52 -13.93 2.81
N ILE A 62 3.03 -13.06 1.92
CA ILE A 62 2.36 -13.41 0.67
C ILE A 62 3.16 -12.82 -0.49
N GLY A 63 3.62 -13.70 -1.40
CA GLY A 63 4.51 -13.34 -2.51
C GLY A 63 5.99 -13.48 -2.14
N LEU A 64 6.61 -14.53 -2.66
CA LEU A 64 8.00 -14.90 -2.38
C LEU A 64 8.84 -14.93 -3.67
N GLY A 65 8.51 -14.01 -4.58
CA GLY A 65 9.23 -13.80 -5.83
C GLY A 65 10.51 -13.00 -5.63
N MET A 66 10.61 -11.82 -6.27
CA MET A 66 11.83 -11.00 -6.26
C MET A 66 12.08 -10.34 -4.89
N ARG A 67 11.07 -9.71 -4.27
CA ARG A 67 11.21 -8.92 -3.03
C ARG A 67 11.00 -9.74 -1.76
N GLY A 68 10.07 -10.70 -1.81
CA GLY A 68 9.65 -11.47 -0.64
C GLY A 68 10.76 -12.19 0.12
N PRO A 69 11.65 -12.95 -0.53
CA PRO A 69 12.74 -13.66 0.16
C PRO A 69 13.67 -12.73 0.94
N ASP A 70 13.95 -11.54 0.38
CA ASP A 70 14.79 -10.56 1.08
C ASP A 70 14.05 -9.92 2.26
N ALA A 71 12.75 -9.68 2.14
CA ALA A 71 11.92 -9.22 3.25
C ALA A 71 11.86 -10.27 4.37
N VAL A 72 11.64 -11.56 4.05
CA VAL A 72 11.71 -12.66 5.02
C VAL A 72 13.06 -12.68 5.72
N ARG A 73 14.16 -12.56 4.96
CA ARG A 73 15.51 -12.50 5.53
C ARG A 73 15.66 -11.32 6.50
N ARG A 74 15.24 -10.10 6.13
CA ARG A 74 15.30 -8.91 6.99
C ARG A 74 14.52 -9.09 8.29
N PHE A 75 13.36 -9.70 8.25
CA PHE A 75 12.57 -9.98 9.46
C PHE A 75 13.26 -10.91 10.45
N THR A 76 14.21 -11.73 10.01
CA THR A 76 14.98 -12.57 10.94
C THR A 76 15.94 -11.79 11.85
N TYR A 77 16.21 -10.52 11.56
CA TYR A 77 17.07 -9.63 12.35
C TYR A 77 16.30 -8.68 13.27
N ILE A 78 14.96 -8.63 13.14
CA ILE A 78 14.14 -7.72 13.94
C ILE A 78 13.75 -8.42 15.24
N ASP A 79 14.14 -7.83 16.35
CA ASP A 79 13.68 -8.28 17.67
C ASP A 79 12.18 -8.01 17.80
N GLY A 80 11.44 -8.95 18.39
CA GLY A 80 9.99 -8.85 18.49
C GLY A 80 9.23 -9.19 17.19
N ALA A 81 9.90 -9.59 16.10
CA ALA A 81 9.25 -10.09 14.90
C ALA A 81 9.43 -11.60 14.72
N LYS A 82 8.36 -12.30 14.33
CA LYS A 82 8.37 -13.73 14.07
C LYS A 82 7.66 -14.05 12.76
N VAL A 83 8.35 -14.71 11.83
CA VAL A 83 7.74 -15.25 10.62
C VAL A 83 7.02 -16.56 10.98
N VAL A 84 5.71 -16.62 10.79
CA VAL A 84 4.88 -17.78 11.17
C VAL A 84 4.19 -18.45 9.98
N ALA A 85 4.10 -17.76 8.83
CA ALA A 85 3.53 -18.32 7.61
C ALA A 85 4.20 -17.74 6.35
N LEU A 86 4.33 -18.57 5.32
CA LEU A 86 4.89 -18.26 4.00
C LEU A 86 3.92 -18.72 2.93
N CYS A 87 3.62 -17.86 1.96
CA CYS A 87 2.67 -18.13 0.89
C CYS A 87 3.18 -17.61 -0.46
N ASP A 88 3.11 -18.44 -1.49
CA ASP A 88 3.31 -18.05 -2.89
C ASP A 88 2.46 -18.94 -3.81
N LEU A 89 2.28 -18.54 -5.07
CA LEU A 89 1.68 -19.42 -6.08
C LEU A 89 2.52 -20.69 -6.26
N GLU A 90 3.85 -20.54 -6.22
CA GLU A 90 4.84 -21.58 -6.49
C GLU A 90 5.41 -22.15 -5.20
N ALA A 91 5.21 -23.44 -4.98
CA ALA A 91 5.71 -24.15 -3.80
C ALA A 91 7.25 -24.06 -3.65
N ASP A 92 7.97 -24.03 -4.75
CA ASP A 92 9.44 -23.88 -4.74
C ASP A 92 9.91 -22.57 -4.12
N ARG A 93 9.15 -21.47 -4.29
CA ARG A 93 9.47 -20.19 -3.68
C ARG A 93 9.23 -20.20 -2.18
N VAL A 94 8.19 -20.92 -1.75
CA VAL A 94 7.91 -21.15 -0.33
C VAL A 94 9.07 -21.94 0.30
N ALA A 95 9.47 -23.06 -0.32
CA ALA A 95 10.58 -23.89 0.16
C ALA A 95 11.90 -23.10 0.25
N LYS A 96 12.25 -22.29 -0.76
CA LYS A 96 13.43 -21.42 -0.73
C LYS A 96 13.41 -20.43 0.41
N SER A 97 12.24 -19.86 0.70
CA SER A 97 12.08 -18.91 1.83
C SER A 97 12.14 -19.61 3.18
N GLN A 98 11.66 -20.84 3.27
CA GLN A 98 11.83 -21.70 4.45
C GLN A 98 13.31 -22.01 4.74
N GLU A 99 14.11 -22.25 3.70
CA GLU A 99 15.56 -22.40 3.86
C GLU A 99 16.24 -21.14 4.45
N ILE A 100 15.73 -19.94 4.14
CA ILE A 100 16.24 -18.70 4.73
C ILE A 100 16.04 -18.73 6.24
N LEU A 101 14.85 -19.10 6.70
CA LEU A 101 14.55 -19.23 8.13
C LEU A 101 15.48 -20.28 8.79
N ALA A 102 15.63 -21.46 8.17
CA ALA A 102 16.49 -22.52 8.68
C ALA A 102 17.95 -22.08 8.80
N ARG A 103 18.52 -21.43 7.77
CA ARG A 103 19.91 -20.91 7.79
C ARG A 103 20.11 -19.84 8.88
N ARG A 104 19.05 -19.19 9.31
CA ARG A 104 19.07 -18.19 10.38
C ARG A 104 18.72 -18.75 11.76
N GLY A 105 18.54 -20.07 11.87
CA GLY A 105 18.16 -20.72 13.12
C GLY A 105 16.78 -20.33 13.63
N LYS A 106 15.88 -19.85 12.73
CA LYS A 106 14.51 -19.50 13.09
C LYS A 106 13.60 -20.72 12.95
N PRO A 107 12.50 -20.79 13.72
CA PRO A 107 11.52 -21.86 13.57
C PRO A 107 10.94 -21.91 12.16
N ALA A 108 10.55 -23.10 11.72
CA ALA A 108 9.83 -23.29 10.48
C ALA A 108 8.47 -22.56 10.52
N ALA A 109 8.11 -21.92 9.42
CA ALA A 109 6.81 -21.28 9.21
C ALA A 109 5.84 -22.26 8.55
N ALA A 110 4.53 -22.04 8.72
CA ALA A 110 3.51 -22.77 7.97
C ALA A 110 3.61 -22.43 6.47
N GLU A 111 3.42 -23.39 5.61
CA GLU A 111 3.59 -23.26 4.16
C GLU A 111 2.25 -23.30 3.44
N TYR A 112 2.07 -22.35 2.53
CA TYR A 112 0.88 -22.25 1.67
C TYR A 112 1.31 -22.06 0.23
N SER A 113 0.68 -22.78 -0.70
CA SER A 113 0.94 -22.62 -2.14
C SER A 113 -0.32 -22.77 -2.97
N GLY A 114 -0.35 -22.07 -4.12
CA GLY A 114 -1.49 -22.05 -5.03
C GLY A 114 -2.33 -20.77 -4.95
N ALA A 115 -3.25 -20.61 -5.91
CA ALA A 115 -3.92 -19.34 -6.22
C ALA A 115 -4.72 -18.73 -5.07
N ASP A 116 -5.41 -19.52 -4.26
CA ASP A 116 -6.28 -19.06 -3.17
C ASP A 116 -5.72 -19.31 -1.77
N SER A 117 -4.54 -19.88 -1.67
CA SER A 117 -3.93 -20.28 -0.40
C SER A 117 -3.59 -19.08 0.52
N TRP A 118 -3.42 -17.89 -0.05
CA TRP A 118 -3.21 -16.64 0.70
C TRP A 118 -4.40 -16.28 1.60
N LYS A 119 -5.63 -16.68 1.24
CA LYS A 119 -6.81 -16.48 2.10
C LYS A 119 -6.70 -17.29 3.36
N GLN A 120 -6.30 -18.57 3.24
CA GLN A 120 -6.08 -19.44 4.39
C GLN A 120 -5.00 -18.88 5.33
N LEU A 121 -3.97 -18.23 4.79
CA LEU A 121 -2.97 -17.54 5.59
C LEU A 121 -3.61 -16.36 6.35
N CYS A 122 -4.41 -15.52 5.68
CA CYS A 122 -5.07 -14.38 6.31
C CYS A 122 -6.06 -14.79 7.42
N GLU A 123 -6.70 -15.95 7.29
CA GLU A 123 -7.70 -16.47 8.24
C GLU A 123 -7.10 -17.06 9.52
N ARG A 124 -5.78 -17.17 9.63
CA ARG A 124 -5.12 -17.73 10.82
C ARG A 124 -5.21 -16.78 12.02
N ASP A 125 -5.51 -17.31 13.19
CA ASP A 125 -5.57 -16.56 14.46
C ASP A 125 -4.19 -16.22 15.04
N ASP A 126 -3.13 -16.89 14.58
CA ASP A 126 -1.77 -16.68 15.05
C ASP A 126 -0.93 -15.75 14.14
N ILE A 127 -1.59 -14.91 13.34
CA ILE A 127 -0.97 -13.86 12.53
C ILE A 127 -1.51 -12.50 12.98
N ASP A 128 -0.61 -11.56 13.21
CA ASP A 128 -0.89 -10.17 13.54
C ASP A 128 -0.70 -9.25 12.34
N LEU A 129 0.31 -9.54 11.51
CA LEU A 129 0.71 -8.75 10.35
C LEU A 129 0.79 -9.62 9.09
N VAL A 130 0.19 -9.17 8.01
CA VAL A 130 0.36 -9.75 6.68
C VAL A 130 1.26 -8.83 5.85
N TYR A 131 2.38 -9.37 5.36
CA TYR A 131 3.33 -8.70 4.47
C TYR A 131 3.08 -9.15 3.03
N ILE A 132 2.73 -8.22 2.14
CA ILE A 132 2.30 -8.50 0.76
C ILE A 132 3.38 -8.01 -0.22
N CYS A 133 3.96 -8.96 -0.97
CA CYS A 133 4.99 -8.73 -2.00
C CYS A 133 4.59 -9.34 -3.35
N THR A 134 3.33 -9.32 -3.70
CA THR A 134 2.81 -9.92 -4.92
C THR A 134 2.93 -8.98 -6.12
N ASN A 135 2.21 -9.24 -7.20
CA ASN A 135 2.07 -8.29 -8.29
C ASN A 135 1.09 -7.16 -7.92
N TRP A 136 1.23 -6.03 -8.59
CA TRP A 136 0.49 -4.79 -8.28
C TRP A 136 -1.03 -4.96 -8.33
N GLN A 137 -1.53 -5.81 -9.24
CA GLN A 137 -2.96 -6.04 -9.45
C GLN A 137 -3.64 -6.71 -8.26
N THR A 138 -2.90 -7.43 -7.44
CA THR A 138 -3.44 -8.19 -6.32
C THR A 138 -3.26 -7.51 -4.95
N HIS A 139 -2.45 -6.45 -4.87
CA HIS A 139 -2.12 -5.78 -3.61
C HIS A 139 -3.36 -5.35 -2.84
N VAL A 140 -4.28 -4.63 -3.49
CA VAL A 140 -5.46 -4.07 -2.82
C VAL A 140 -6.40 -5.15 -2.33
N ASP A 141 -6.72 -6.14 -3.16
CA ASP A 141 -7.65 -7.19 -2.78
C ASP A 141 -7.11 -8.04 -1.61
N MET A 142 -5.82 -8.35 -1.63
CA MET A 142 -5.17 -9.08 -0.53
C MET A 142 -5.09 -8.23 0.75
N ALA A 143 -4.76 -6.93 0.63
CA ALA A 143 -4.70 -6.04 1.77
C ALA A 143 -6.06 -5.83 2.44
N VAL A 144 -7.10 -5.59 1.63
CA VAL A 144 -8.48 -5.46 2.10
C VAL A 144 -8.91 -6.73 2.83
N TYR A 145 -8.72 -7.89 2.21
CA TYR A 145 -9.10 -9.17 2.81
C TYR A 145 -8.35 -9.43 4.13
N ALA A 146 -7.05 -9.18 4.17
CA ALA A 146 -6.25 -9.34 5.38
C ALA A 146 -6.77 -8.44 6.53
N MET A 147 -7.07 -7.16 6.23
CA MET A 147 -7.63 -6.25 7.22
C MET A 147 -9.03 -6.69 7.68
N GLU A 148 -9.87 -7.21 6.81
CA GLU A 148 -11.18 -7.78 7.14
C GLU A 148 -11.07 -9.05 8.02
N CYS A 149 -9.98 -9.82 7.84
CA CYS A 149 -9.62 -10.91 8.75
C CYS A 149 -8.96 -10.43 10.06
N GLY A 150 -8.94 -9.11 10.33
CA GLY A 150 -8.40 -8.53 11.56
C GLY A 150 -6.87 -8.42 11.61
N LYS A 151 -6.17 -8.46 10.47
CA LYS A 151 -4.71 -8.36 10.39
C LYS A 151 -4.27 -6.95 10.05
N HIS A 152 -3.14 -6.50 10.62
CA HIS A 152 -2.40 -5.37 10.09
C HIS A 152 -1.76 -5.74 8.76
N VAL A 153 -1.53 -4.75 7.91
CA VAL A 153 -0.99 -4.97 6.56
C VAL A 153 0.23 -4.11 6.31
N ALA A 154 1.25 -4.71 5.73
CA ALA A 154 2.37 -4.06 5.11
C ALA A 154 2.42 -4.50 3.63
N VAL A 155 2.28 -3.58 2.69
CA VAL A 155 2.17 -3.88 1.26
C VAL A 155 3.26 -3.18 0.47
N GLU A 156 3.90 -3.91 -0.45
CA GLU A 156 4.93 -3.37 -1.35
C GLU A 156 4.37 -2.31 -2.31
N VAL A 157 5.25 -1.50 -2.84
CA VAL A 157 4.97 -0.41 -3.79
C VAL A 157 4.62 -0.97 -5.18
N PRO A 158 3.59 -0.36 -5.84
CA PRO A 158 2.62 0.59 -5.34
C PRO A 158 1.52 -0.11 -4.52
N ALA A 159 1.04 0.53 -3.47
CA ALA A 159 -0.05 -0.05 -2.68
C ALA A 159 -1.34 -0.23 -3.51
N ALA A 160 -1.61 0.69 -4.45
CA ALA A 160 -2.77 0.66 -5.35
C ALA A 160 -2.43 1.23 -6.72
N MET A 161 -3.22 0.87 -7.74
CA MET A 161 -3.05 1.31 -9.13
C MET A 161 -4.12 2.32 -9.57
N SER A 162 -5.10 2.64 -8.74
CA SER A 162 -6.15 3.61 -9.01
C SER A 162 -6.50 4.41 -7.76
N VAL A 163 -7.00 5.64 -7.93
CA VAL A 163 -7.49 6.47 -6.83
C VAL A 163 -8.63 5.77 -6.07
N LYS A 164 -9.51 5.09 -6.79
CA LYS A 164 -10.58 4.29 -6.17
C LYS A 164 -10.03 3.22 -5.23
N ASP A 165 -8.96 2.56 -5.62
CA ASP A 165 -8.33 1.52 -4.81
C ASP A 165 -7.54 2.10 -3.63
N CYS A 166 -6.96 3.30 -3.76
CA CYS A 166 -6.42 4.03 -2.63
C CYS A 166 -7.49 4.25 -1.55
N TRP A 167 -8.69 4.71 -1.96
CA TRP A 167 -9.80 4.89 -1.04
C TRP A 167 -10.29 3.58 -0.43
N ARG A 168 -10.31 2.48 -1.18
CA ARG A 168 -10.64 1.16 -0.62
C ARG A 168 -9.71 0.76 0.52
N LEU A 169 -8.41 1.03 0.38
CA LEU A 169 -7.43 0.75 1.45
C LEU A 169 -7.68 1.64 2.67
N VAL A 170 -7.87 2.94 2.48
CA VAL A 170 -8.15 3.89 3.56
C VAL A 170 -9.43 3.51 4.30
N ASP A 171 -10.55 3.38 3.58
CA ASP A 171 -11.85 3.05 4.17
C ASP A 171 -11.82 1.71 4.93
N THR A 172 -11.11 0.71 4.39
CA THR A 172 -11.00 -0.59 5.07
C THR A 172 -10.15 -0.47 6.32
N SER A 173 -9.03 0.25 6.27
CA SER A 173 -8.17 0.48 7.44
C SER A 173 -8.93 1.19 8.55
N GLU A 174 -9.66 2.26 8.24
CA GLU A 174 -10.48 3.02 9.18
C GLU A 174 -11.61 2.17 9.78
N ARG A 175 -12.33 1.42 8.94
CA ARG A 175 -13.45 0.57 9.37
C ARG A 175 -13.01 -0.60 10.24
N THR A 176 -11.89 -1.24 9.91
CA THR A 176 -11.38 -2.41 10.63
C THR A 176 -10.45 -2.05 11.78
N ARG A 177 -10.04 -0.79 11.88
CA ARG A 177 -9.02 -0.31 12.83
C ARG A 177 -7.73 -1.13 12.73
N LYS A 178 -7.28 -1.40 11.50
CA LYS A 178 -6.02 -2.10 11.22
C LYS A 178 -5.08 -1.20 10.43
N HIS A 179 -3.83 -1.16 10.83
CA HIS A 179 -2.79 -0.44 10.08
C HIS A 179 -2.66 -1.02 8.68
N CYS A 180 -2.58 -0.16 7.68
CA CYS A 180 -2.22 -0.48 6.31
C CYS A 180 -1.07 0.42 5.89
N MET A 181 0.14 -0.12 5.81
CA MET A 181 1.35 0.62 5.49
C MET A 181 1.87 0.24 4.11
N MET A 182 2.05 1.22 3.23
CA MET A 182 2.83 1.05 2.01
C MET A 182 4.33 1.06 2.36
N LEU A 183 5.05 0.07 1.85
CA LEU A 183 6.48 -0.13 2.16
C LEU A 183 7.36 0.64 1.17
N GLU A 184 7.42 1.94 1.35
CA GLU A 184 8.25 2.82 0.53
C GLU A 184 9.73 2.67 0.90
N ASN A 185 10.60 2.61 -0.12
CA ASN A 185 12.04 2.57 0.11
C ASN A 185 12.56 3.91 0.64
N CYS A 186 13.61 3.86 1.40
CA CYS A 186 14.40 5.03 1.87
C CYS A 186 13.69 6.00 2.81
N VAL A 187 12.38 5.87 3.08
CA VAL A 187 11.61 6.82 3.92
C VAL A 187 12.23 6.99 5.30
N TYR A 188 12.83 5.93 5.85
CA TYR A 188 13.45 5.92 7.18
C TYR A 188 14.99 5.86 7.12
N ASP A 189 15.59 6.16 5.96
CA ASP A 189 17.04 6.19 5.82
C ASP A 189 17.62 7.44 6.52
N PHE A 190 18.92 7.39 6.76
CA PHE A 190 19.61 8.43 7.54
C PHE A 190 19.45 9.85 6.95
N PHE A 191 19.52 9.99 5.62
CA PHE A 191 19.42 11.31 4.98
C PHE A 191 18.01 11.87 5.08
N GLU A 192 17.00 11.08 4.81
CA GLU A 192 15.61 11.48 4.84
C GLU A 192 15.19 11.88 6.25
N LEU A 193 15.52 11.07 7.25
CA LEU A 193 15.25 11.40 8.66
C LEU A 193 16.05 12.60 9.16
N THR A 194 17.29 12.77 8.68
CA THR A 194 18.10 13.95 9.02
C THR A 194 17.48 15.21 8.42
N CYS A 195 17.10 15.20 7.13
CA CYS A 195 16.44 16.33 6.49
C CYS A 195 15.12 16.69 7.19
N LEU A 196 14.30 15.68 7.52
CA LEU A 196 13.06 15.90 8.25
C LEU A 196 13.31 16.55 9.61
N ASN A 197 14.27 16.04 10.38
CA ASN A 197 14.64 16.60 11.67
C ASN A 197 15.15 18.05 11.57
N MET A 198 16.00 18.34 10.57
CA MET A 198 16.48 19.70 10.30
C MET A 198 15.33 20.65 9.93
N ALA A 199 14.38 20.19 9.13
CA ALA A 199 13.20 20.97 8.76
C ALA A 199 12.33 21.27 10.00
N GLN A 200 12.09 20.28 10.85
CA GLN A 200 11.31 20.43 12.09
C GLN A 200 11.97 21.39 13.09
N GLN A 201 13.30 21.46 13.09
CA GLN A 201 14.05 22.41 13.93
C GLN A 201 14.19 23.80 13.29
N GLY A 202 13.61 24.03 12.13
CA GLY A 202 13.65 25.30 11.42
C GLY A 202 15.02 25.67 10.83
N LEU A 203 15.95 24.70 10.70
CA LEU A 203 17.31 24.96 10.20
C LEU A 203 17.33 25.41 8.73
N PHE A 204 16.32 25.08 7.96
CA PHE A 204 16.17 25.55 6.57
C PHE A 204 15.47 26.92 6.45
N GLY A 205 15.00 27.49 7.56
CA GLY A 205 14.18 28.69 7.52
C GLY A 205 12.85 28.46 6.80
N GLU A 206 12.38 29.47 6.09
CA GLU A 206 11.20 29.37 5.23
C GLU A 206 11.55 28.63 3.94
N VAL A 207 10.99 27.42 3.76
CA VAL A 207 11.24 26.60 2.56
C VAL A 207 10.38 27.12 1.41
N LEU A 208 11.01 27.77 0.43
CA LEU A 208 10.35 28.34 -0.74
C LEU A 208 10.26 27.35 -1.92
N HIS A 209 11.20 26.40 -1.97
CA HIS A 209 11.28 25.42 -3.05
C HIS A 209 11.91 24.12 -2.52
N ALA A 210 11.41 22.99 -3.00
CA ALA A 210 12.00 21.68 -2.79
C ALA A 210 11.99 20.88 -4.10
N GLU A 211 13.03 20.13 -4.37
CA GLU A 211 13.15 19.25 -5.53
C GLU A 211 13.54 17.85 -5.07
N GLY A 212 12.84 16.83 -5.60
CA GLY A 212 13.16 15.43 -5.40
C GLY A 212 13.20 14.71 -6.73
N ALA A 213 14.10 13.73 -6.88
CA ALA A 213 14.22 12.95 -8.09
C ALA A 213 14.43 11.47 -7.77
N TYR A 214 13.74 10.60 -8.51
CA TYR A 214 13.93 9.15 -8.50
C TYR A 214 14.55 8.75 -9.84
N ILE A 215 15.87 8.59 -9.85
CA ILE A 215 16.65 8.40 -11.08
C ILE A 215 17.36 7.04 -11.03
N HIS A 216 17.03 6.16 -11.98
CA HIS A 216 17.62 4.84 -12.09
C HIS A 216 18.04 4.53 -13.53
N ASN A 217 19.16 3.83 -13.68
CA ASN A 217 19.47 3.16 -14.94
C ASN A 217 18.71 1.83 -14.98
N LEU A 218 17.67 1.74 -15.80
CA LEU A 218 16.84 0.54 -15.98
C LEU A 218 17.30 -0.34 -17.15
N GLU A 219 18.33 0.06 -17.90
CA GLU A 219 18.86 -0.70 -19.05
C GLU A 219 19.14 -2.18 -18.72
N PRO A 220 19.72 -2.54 -17.54
CA PRO A 220 19.96 -3.94 -17.19
C PRO A 220 18.70 -4.79 -17.03
N PHE A 221 17.51 -4.18 -16.98
CA PHE A 221 16.23 -4.85 -16.74
C PHE A 221 15.33 -4.89 -17.97
N TRP A 222 15.77 -4.34 -19.11
CA TRP A 222 14.91 -4.27 -20.31
C TRP A 222 14.70 -5.61 -21.00
N ASP A 223 15.60 -6.56 -20.78
CA ASP A 223 15.55 -7.90 -21.38
C ASP A 223 15.21 -9.01 -20.35
N ALA A 224 14.68 -8.64 -19.18
CA ALA A 224 14.40 -9.55 -18.10
C ALA A 224 12.90 -9.98 -18.04
#